data_1050e007b1a5481dbc246d4110b7e0f7
#
_entry.id   1050e007b1a5481dbc246d4110b7e0f7
#
_cell.length_a   1.000
_cell.length_b   1.000
_cell.length_c   1.000
_cell.angle_alpha   90.00
_cell.angle_beta   90.00
_cell.angle_gamma   90.00
#
_symmetry.space_group_name_H-M   'P 1'
#
loop_
_entity.id
_entity.type
_entity.pdbx_description
1 polymer ?
#
loop_
_entity_poly.entity_id
_entity_poly.type
_entity_poly.pdbx_seq_one_letter_code
_entity_poly.pdbx_strand_id
1 'polypeptide(L)'
;EIVIAAKSAGPCSGSMGGAEEATVALSDVKVSDYDRIAFIGGPGAALLASDADALKIANDAYRADMPLGAICIAPTILAKAQVLSGKRATVWNEDGGQQEVLETYGAEYTGEAVTIDGNIVTGNGPAAAEEFGRMLAAL
;
A
#
# COMPACT_ATOMS: atom_id res chain seq x y z
N GLU A 1 11.47 9.73 10.83
CA GLU A 1 10.18 9.91 11.53
C GLU A 1 9.08 9.22 10.79
N ILE A 2 8.18 8.55 11.51
CA ILE A 2 7.02 7.84 10.92
C ILE A 2 5.76 8.57 11.35
N VAL A 3 4.90 8.86 10.38
CA VAL A 3 3.57 9.42 10.61
C VAL A 3 2.54 8.37 10.18
N ILE A 4 1.56 8.11 11.03
CA ILE A 4 0.51 7.14 10.75
C ILE A 4 -0.77 7.89 10.41
N ALA A 5 -1.35 7.55 9.27
CA ALA A 5 -2.60 8.10 8.78
C ALA A 5 -3.66 6.99 8.67
N ALA A 6 -4.90 7.36 8.93
CA ALA A 6 -6.07 6.49 8.76
C ALA A 6 -7.24 7.30 8.21
N LYS A 7 -8.36 6.65 7.93
CA LYS A 7 -9.55 7.35 7.42
C LYS A 7 -9.93 8.52 8.31
N SER A 8 -9.80 8.35 9.64
CA SER A 8 -9.96 9.41 10.63
C SER A 8 -8.78 9.39 11.58
N ALA A 9 -8.33 10.55 12.07
CA ALA A 9 -7.32 10.62 13.11
C ALA A 9 -7.88 10.05 14.41
N GLY A 10 -7.01 9.39 15.18
CA GLY A 10 -7.38 8.79 16.46
C GLY A 10 -6.83 7.39 16.61
N PRO A 11 -7.25 6.68 17.67
CA PRO A 11 -6.77 5.33 17.94
C PRO A 11 -7.25 4.34 16.89
N CYS A 12 -6.34 3.46 16.47
CA CYS A 12 -6.59 2.39 15.52
C CYS A 12 -6.27 1.06 16.16
N SER A 13 -7.15 0.07 16.01
CA SER A 13 -6.94 -1.28 16.53
C SER A 13 -6.54 -2.20 15.37
N GLY A 14 -5.47 -2.96 15.58
CA GLY A 14 -5.03 -3.98 14.64
C GLY A 14 -5.83 -5.26 14.80
N SER A 15 -5.96 -6.01 13.71
CA SER A 15 -6.69 -7.28 13.69
C SER A 15 -6.07 -8.35 14.59
N MET A 16 -4.80 -8.21 14.95
CA MET A 16 -4.06 -9.16 15.80
C MET A 16 -3.79 -8.60 17.21
N GLY A 17 -4.58 -7.63 17.65
CA GLY A 17 -4.49 -7.06 19.00
C GLY A 17 -3.53 -5.89 19.14
N GLY A 18 -2.82 -5.51 18.09
CA GLY A 18 -1.98 -4.30 18.10
C GLY A 18 -2.82 -3.03 18.10
N ALA A 19 -2.24 -1.93 18.56
CA ALA A 19 -2.90 -0.64 18.53
C ALA A 19 -1.89 0.46 18.21
N GLU A 20 -2.29 1.40 17.37
CA GLU A 20 -1.51 2.58 17.01
C GLU A 20 -2.43 3.79 16.94
N GLU A 21 -1.87 4.97 17.08
CA GLU A 21 -2.64 6.19 16.94
C GLU A 21 -2.32 6.86 15.59
N ALA A 22 -3.35 7.09 14.80
CA ALA A 22 -3.23 7.88 13.59
C ALA A 22 -3.31 9.35 13.96
N THR A 23 -2.28 10.11 13.60
CA THR A 23 -2.21 11.55 13.87
C THR A 23 -2.75 12.38 12.72
N VAL A 24 -2.98 11.76 11.56
CA VAL A 24 -3.45 12.45 10.35
C VAL A 24 -4.59 11.66 9.74
N ALA A 25 -5.67 12.35 9.36
CA ALA A 25 -6.72 11.75 8.53
C ALA A 25 -6.27 11.67 7.07
N LEU A 26 -6.74 10.68 6.32
CA LEU A 26 -6.37 10.53 4.90
C LEU A 26 -6.67 11.79 4.08
N SER A 27 -7.77 12.46 4.36
CA SER A 27 -8.16 13.71 3.66
C SER A 27 -7.16 14.85 3.88
N ASP A 28 -6.35 14.78 4.95
CA ASP A 28 -5.39 15.82 5.32
C ASP A 28 -3.95 15.46 4.91
N VAL A 29 -3.73 14.28 4.31
CA VAL A 29 -2.40 13.86 3.87
C VAL A 29 -1.98 14.67 2.65
N LYS A 30 -0.80 15.28 2.76
CA LYS A 30 -0.15 16.00 1.68
C LYS A 30 1.16 15.26 1.37
N VAL A 31 1.22 14.57 0.25
CA VAL A 31 2.37 13.68 -0.05
C VAL A 31 3.69 14.42 -0.11
N SER A 32 3.69 15.71 -0.49
CA SER A 32 4.91 16.53 -0.53
C SER A 32 5.55 16.74 0.84
N ASP A 33 4.85 16.44 1.93
CA ASP A 33 5.40 16.54 3.30
C ASP A 33 6.20 15.29 3.70
N TYR A 34 6.26 14.26 2.85
CA TYR A 34 6.86 12.97 3.16
C TYR A 34 7.88 12.57 2.09
N ASP A 35 8.81 11.69 2.49
CA ASP A 35 9.80 11.13 1.58
C ASP A 35 9.32 9.83 0.95
N ARG A 36 8.43 9.11 1.60
CA ARG A 36 7.90 7.82 1.19
C ARG A 36 6.47 7.67 1.67
N ILE A 37 5.67 6.91 0.92
CA ILE A 37 4.31 6.53 1.31
C ILE A 37 4.22 5.01 1.29
N ALA A 38 3.64 4.43 2.34
CA ALA A 38 3.37 3.00 2.41
C ALA A 38 1.92 2.75 2.85
N PHE A 39 1.27 1.84 2.15
CA PHE A 39 -0.05 1.34 2.52
C PHE A 39 0.11 -0.01 3.22
N ILE A 40 -0.38 -0.09 4.44
CA ILE A 40 -0.28 -1.30 5.27
C ILE A 40 -1.60 -2.05 5.23
N GLY A 41 -1.52 -3.34 4.96
CA GLY A 41 -2.69 -4.20 4.85
C GLY A 41 -3.31 -4.58 6.17
N GLY A 42 -4.33 -5.37 6.07
CA GLY A 42 -5.20 -5.87 7.13
C GLY A 42 -6.62 -5.94 6.57
N PRO A 43 -7.56 -6.62 7.23
CA PRO A 43 -8.93 -6.72 6.71
C PRO A 43 -9.59 -5.38 6.41
N GLY A 44 -9.33 -4.37 7.24
CA GLY A 44 -9.88 -3.02 7.04
C GLY A 44 -9.27 -2.28 5.85
N ALA A 45 -8.05 -2.64 5.44
CA ALA A 45 -7.38 -1.98 4.32
C ALA A 45 -8.07 -2.25 2.97
N ALA A 46 -8.82 -3.34 2.87
CA ALA A 46 -9.57 -3.65 1.64
C ALA A 46 -10.58 -2.53 1.30
N LEU A 47 -11.11 -1.86 2.31
CA LEU A 47 -12.05 -0.75 2.12
C LEU A 47 -11.38 0.48 1.50
N LEU A 48 -10.08 0.66 1.74
CA LEU A 48 -9.32 1.79 1.20
C LEU A 48 -9.17 1.70 -0.32
N ALA A 49 -9.29 0.52 -0.90
CA ALA A 49 -9.23 0.34 -2.34
C ALA A 49 -10.41 1.02 -3.08
N SER A 50 -11.46 1.39 -2.34
CA SER A 50 -12.59 2.17 -2.87
C SER A 50 -12.69 3.55 -2.24
N ASP A 51 -11.71 3.96 -1.44
CA ASP A 51 -11.69 5.26 -0.77
C ASP A 51 -11.00 6.31 -1.63
N ALA A 52 -11.72 7.39 -1.95
CA ALA A 52 -11.22 8.43 -2.84
C ALA A 52 -9.93 9.09 -2.32
N ASP A 53 -9.82 9.30 -1.01
CA ASP A 53 -8.63 9.91 -0.42
C ASP A 53 -7.41 9.00 -0.51
N ALA A 54 -7.60 7.69 -0.24
CA ALA A 54 -6.52 6.71 -0.37
C ALA A 54 -6.03 6.61 -1.81
N LEU A 55 -6.95 6.53 -2.77
CA LEU A 55 -6.60 6.48 -4.19
C LEU A 55 -5.88 7.75 -4.66
N LYS A 56 -6.30 8.90 -4.14
CA LYS A 56 -5.64 10.17 -4.44
C LYS A 56 -4.21 10.20 -3.92
N ILE A 57 -3.98 9.74 -2.69
CA ILE A 57 -2.65 9.67 -2.10
C ILE A 57 -1.72 8.79 -2.96
N ALA A 58 -2.20 7.62 -3.38
CA ALA A 58 -1.44 6.72 -4.23
C ALA A 58 -1.07 7.38 -5.56
N ASN A 59 -2.03 8.04 -6.19
CA ASN A 59 -1.81 8.75 -7.45
C ASN A 59 -0.83 9.91 -7.30
N ASP A 60 -0.99 10.72 -6.25
CA ASP A 60 -0.13 11.88 -6.02
C ASP A 60 1.32 11.43 -5.76
N ALA A 61 1.52 10.37 -4.96
CA ALA A 61 2.85 9.82 -4.71
C ALA A 61 3.48 9.28 -6.00
N TYR A 62 2.71 8.58 -6.81
CA TYR A 62 3.19 8.04 -8.08
C TYR A 62 3.62 9.17 -9.05
N ARG A 63 2.80 10.20 -9.17
CA ARG A 63 3.10 11.34 -10.04
C ARG A 63 4.32 12.13 -9.59
N ALA A 64 4.58 12.15 -8.28
CA ALA A 64 5.76 12.80 -7.70
C ALA A 64 7.02 11.93 -7.83
N ASP A 65 6.92 10.75 -8.43
CA ASP A 65 7.99 9.77 -8.52
C ASP A 65 8.58 9.40 -7.15
N MET A 66 7.73 9.39 -6.15
CA MET A 66 8.07 9.10 -4.77
C MET A 66 8.11 7.59 -4.52
N PRO A 67 9.04 7.08 -3.69
CA PRO A 67 9.00 5.70 -3.26
C PRO A 67 7.63 5.37 -2.62
N LEU A 68 6.97 4.37 -3.16
CA LEU A 68 5.60 3.99 -2.83
C LEU A 68 5.55 2.50 -2.53
N GLY A 69 5.01 2.14 -1.38
CA GLY A 69 4.91 0.74 -0.98
C GLY A 69 3.50 0.32 -0.62
N ALA A 70 3.24 -0.96 -0.76
CA ALA A 70 2.00 -1.57 -0.28
C ALA A 70 2.23 -3.04 0.06
N ILE A 71 1.71 -3.51 1.17
CA ILE A 71 1.92 -4.88 1.64
C ILE A 71 0.62 -5.57 2.04
N CYS A 72 0.60 -6.90 1.95
CA CYS A 72 -0.52 -7.78 2.22
C CYS A 72 -1.64 -7.54 1.21
N ILE A 73 -2.83 -7.12 1.63
CA ILE A 73 -3.94 -6.82 0.71
C ILE A 73 -3.83 -5.40 0.11
N ALA A 74 -2.98 -4.55 0.69
CA ALA A 74 -2.88 -3.15 0.28
C ALA A 74 -2.43 -2.91 -1.17
N PRO A 75 -1.67 -3.79 -1.86
CA PRO A 75 -1.41 -3.59 -3.28
C PRO A 75 -2.67 -3.46 -4.14
N THR A 76 -3.81 -3.96 -3.69
CA THR A 76 -5.09 -3.74 -4.38
C THR A 76 -5.48 -2.26 -4.44
N ILE A 77 -5.05 -1.46 -3.45
CA ILE A 77 -5.25 -0.01 -3.45
C ILE A 77 -4.49 0.62 -4.62
N LEU A 78 -3.22 0.21 -4.79
CA LEU A 78 -2.38 0.70 -5.89
C LEU A 78 -2.95 0.29 -7.24
N ALA A 79 -3.45 -0.95 -7.34
CA ALA A 79 -4.08 -1.44 -8.56
C ALA A 79 -5.30 -0.57 -8.95
N LYS A 80 -6.20 -0.35 -8.00
CA LYS A 80 -7.39 0.47 -8.24
C LYS A 80 -7.10 1.94 -8.45
N ALA A 81 -6.00 2.45 -7.90
CA ALA A 81 -5.51 3.79 -8.22
C ALA A 81 -4.87 3.86 -9.62
N GLN A 82 -4.75 2.71 -10.29
CA GLN A 82 -4.19 2.58 -11.63
C GLN A 82 -2.71 2.96 -11.75
N VAL A 83 -1.96 2.83 -10.65
CA VAL A 83 -0.52 3.11 -10.65
C VAL A 83 0.33 1.85 -10.90
N LEU A 84 -0.30 0.67 -10.99
CA LEU A 84 0.38 -0.59 -11.27
C LEU A 84 0.28 -1.04 -12.73
N SER A 85 -0.34 -0.27 -13.60
CA SER A 85 -0.48 -0.66 -15.00
C SER A 85 0.89 -0.82 -15.67
N GLY A 86 1.14 -1.99 -16.24
CA GLY A 86 2.43 -2.33 -16.83
C GLY A 86 3.54 -2.63 -15.83
N LYS A 87 3.24 -2.70 -14.54
CA LYS A 87 4.20 -2.95 -13.47
C LYS A 87 4.12 -4.38 -12.97
N ARG A 88 5.26 -4.90 -12.50
CA ARG A 88 5.31 -6.15 -11.76
C ARG A 88 4.95 -5.87 -10.31
N ALA A 89 4.12 -6.73 -9.71
CA ALA A 89 3.67 -6.56 -8.34
C ALA A 89 3.28 -7.89 -7.71
N THR A 90 3.34 -7.95 -6.38
CA THR A 90 2.82 -9.06 -5.60
C THR A 90 1.73 -8.57 -4.64
N VAL A 91 1.02 -9.49 -4.05
CA VAL A 91 -0.10 -9.20 -3.13
C VAL A 91 -0.42 -10.46 -2.33
N TRP A 92 -1.03 -10.31 -1.17
CA TRP A 92 -1.64 -11.42 -0.45
C TRP A 92 -2.75 -12.03 -1.32
N ASN A 93 -2.71 -13.35 -1.54
CA ASN A 93 -3.53 -13.99 -2.57
C ASN A 93 -4.00 -15.39 -2.16
N GLU A 94 -4.37 -15.59 -0.89
CA GLU A 94 -4.80 -16.92 -0.44
C GLU A 94 -6.09 -17.40 -1.11
N ASP A 95 -6.99 -16.49 -1.49
CA ASP A 95 -8.26 -16.82 -2.16
C ASP A 95 -8.26 -16.56 -3.67
N GLY A 96 -7.16 -16.05 -4.22
CA GLY A 96 -7.03 -15.75 -5.64
C GLY A 96 -7.66 -14.44 -6.11
N GLY A 97 -8.50 -13.82 -5.30
CA GLY A 97 -9.22 -12.61 -5.70
C GLY A 97 -8.32 -11.38 -5.84
N GLN A 98 -7.26 -11.31 -5.07
CA GLN A 98 -6.34 -10.16 -5.10
C GLN A 98 -5.46 -10.16 -6.36
N GLN A 99 -5.02 -11.34 -6.79
CA GLN A 99 -4.32 -11.47 -8.07
C GLN A 99 -5.20 -10.98 -9.21
N GLU A 100 -6.47 -11.38 -9.20
CA GLU A 100 -7.43 -10.96 -10.22
C GLU A 100 -7.58 -9.44 -10.27
N VAL A 101 -7.60 -8.77 -9.10
CA VAL A 101 -7.65 -7.30 -9.04
C VAL A 101 -6.40 -6.69 -9.68
N LEU A 102 -5.22 -7.19 -9.33
CA LEU A 102 -3.98 -6.67 -9.92
C LEU A 102 -3.98 -6.82 -11.44
N GLU A 103 -4.33 -7.99 -11.94
CA GLU A 103 -4.33 -8.27 -13.38
C GLU A 103 -5.40 -7.48 -14.14
N THR A 104 -6.57 -7.28 -13.52
CA THR A 104 -7.64 -6.45 -14.10
C THR A 104 -7.17 -5.03 -14.36
N TYR A 105 -6.31 -4.49 -13.51
CA TYR A 105 -5.76 -3.13 -13.65
C TYR A 105 -4.39 -3.11 -14.32
N GLY A 106 -4.01 -4.18 -14.99
CA GLY A 106 -2.86 -4.20 -15.89
C GLY A 106 -1.51 -4.52 -15.25
N ALA A 107 -1.50 -4.97 -13.99
CA ALA A 107 -0.26 -5.40 -13.34
C ALA A 107 0.11 -6.82 -13.72
N GLU A 108 1.41 -7.13 -13.70
CA GLU A 108 1.92 -8.50 -13.81
C GLU A 108 2.11 -9.05 -12.40
N TYR A 109 1.29 -10.01 -12.01
CA TYR A 109 1.39 -10.65 -10.69
C TYR A 109 2.59 -11.61 -10.65
N THR A 110 3.50 -11.39 -9.69
CA THR A 110 4.73 -12.18 -9.60
C THR A 110 4.64 -13.40 -8.69
N GLY A 111 3.79 -13.36 -7.68
CA GLY A 111 3.73 -14.39 -6.64
C GLY A 111 4.94 -14.39 -5.70
N GLU A 112 5.84 -13.41 -5.82
CA GLU A 112 7.01 -13.28 -4.95
C GLU A 112 6.62 -12.75 -3.57
N ALA A 113 7.50 -12.95 -2.57
CA ALA A 113 7.28 -12.38 -1.24
C ALA A 113 7.33 -10.85 -1.28
N VAL A 114 8.31 -10.30 -2.00
CA VAL A 114 8.47 -8.86 -2.25
C VAL A 114 8.82 -8.67 -3.72
N THR A 115 8.20 -7.68 -4.34
CA THR A 115 8.51 -7.29 -5.73
C THR A 115 8.81 -5.80 -5.76
N ILE A 116 9.87 -5.43 -6.49
CA ILE A 116 10.23 -4.04 -6.74
C ILE A 116 10.12 -3.78 -8.23
N ASP A 117 9.44 -2.70 -8.60
CA ASP A 117 9.42 -2.22 -9.97
C ASP A 117 9.49 -0.69 -9.95
N GLY A 118 10.63 -0.14 -10.41
CA GLY A 118 10.90 1.28 -10.28
C GLY A 118 10.91 1.72 -8.81
N ASN A 119 10.10 2.71 -8.49
CA ASN A 119 9.95 3.21 -7.12
C ASN A 119 8.79 2.57 -6.36
N ILE A 120 8.23 1.47 -6.86
CA ILE A 120 7.11 0.79 -6.21
C ILE A 120 7.58 -0.55 -5.62
N VAL A 121 7.31 -0.74 -4.34
CA VAL A 121 7.59 -2.00 -3.61
C VAL A 121 6.27 -2.59 -3.16
N THR A 122 6.05 -3.86 -3.48
CA THR A 122 4.88 -4.60 -2.98
C THR A 122 5.33 -5.82 -2.21
N GLY A 123 4.56 -6.22 -1.21
CA GLY A 123 4.81 -7.39 -0.37
C GLY A 123 3.55 -8.22 -0.18
N ASN A 124 3.71 -9.54 0.02
CA ASN A 124 2.57 -10.46 0.02
C ASN A 124 2.00 -10.80 1.39
N GLY A 125 2.56 -10.27 2.47
CA GLY A 125 2.00 -10.52 3.79
C GLY A 125 2.96 -10.31 4.94
N PRO A 126 2.54 -10.63 6.17
CA PRO A 126 3.33 -10.36 7.38
C PRO A 126 4.74 -10.95 7.38
N ALA A 127 4.91 -12.15 6.82
CA ALA A 127 6.22 -12.78 6.74
C ALA A 127 7.21 -12.00 5.87
N ALA A 128 6.73 -11.17 4.95
CA ALA A 128 7.55 -10.34 4.06
C ALA A 128 7.77 -8.91 4.61
N ALA A 129 7.20 -8.57 5.77
CA ALA A 129 7.18 -7.19 6.26
C ALA A 129 8.56 -6.59 6.46
N GLU A 130 9.51 -7.35 7.01
CA GLU A 130 10.86 -6.83 7.25
C GLU A 130 11.60 -6.55 5.95
N GLU A 131 11.55 -7.46 5.00
CA GLU A 131 12.16 -7.27 3.68
C GLU A 131 11.51 -6.12 2.93
N PHE A 132 10.18 -6.06 2.95
CA PHE A 132 9.42 -4.95 2.37
C PHE A 132 9.88 -3.60 2.91
N GLY A 133 9.98 -3.49 4.24
CA GLY A 133 10.42 -2.26 4.88
C GLY A 133 11.83 -1.85 4.50
N ARG A 134 12.76 -2.81 4.47
CA ARG A 134 14.15 -2.55 4.06
C ARG A 134 14.23 -2.08 2.60
N MET A 135 13.49 -2.70 1.72
CA MET A 135 13.50 -2.36 0.30
C MET A 135 12.92 -0.97 0.06
N LEU A 136 11.82 -0.64 0.73
CA LEU A 136 11.21 0.68 0.63
C LEU A 136 12.14 1.77 1.19
N ALA A 137 12.79 1.50 2.31
CA ALA A 137 13.72 2.45 2.93
C ALA A 137 14.97 2.69 2.07
N ALA A 138 15.35 1.74 1.23
CA ALA A 138 16.53 1.84 0.38
C ALA A 138 16.29 2.65 -0.91
N LEU A 139 15.05 2.96 -1.24
CA LEU A 139 14.70 3.73 -2.44
C LEU A 139 14.90 5.23 -2.28
#